data_35a3525c08ac3861bba333e10546d134
#
_entry.id   35a3525c08ac3861bba333e10546d134
#
_cell.length_a   1.000
_cell.length_b   1.000
_cell.length_c   1.000
_cell.angle_alpha   90.00
_cell.angle_beta   90.00
_cell.angle_gamma   90.00
#
_symmetry.space_group_name_H-M   'P 1'
#
loop_
_entity.id
_entity.type
_entity.pdbx_description
1 polymer ?
#
loop_
_entity_poly.entity_id
_entity_poly.type
_entity_poly.pdbx_seq_one_letter_code
_entity_poly.pdbx_strand_id
1 'polypeptide(L)'
;MKRHPEPAATMFQAYIELTKPKITFMILISTALGYYIGGEGVVQAYSFILTLFGTAIVSGGAGTLNHYTERDLDMLMERTCSRPIPAGIIGANTALTFGLVQVLFGLTILLLAANLLTAFLALLTAFLYIFVYTPLKRITWLNTTIGAVPGALPPMGGWAAATGNIDFEAWILFAILFLWQHPHFYAIALMCKDDYMKAGFKMLPVLENGQDIGSRILLQKAAVLAGLATVSYTHLTLPTILLV
;
A
#
# COMPACT_ATOMS: atom_id res chain seq x y z
N MET A 1 4.65 -6.44 31.66
CA MET A 1 5.47 -7.57 31.17
C MET A 1 6.64 -6.97 30.38
N LYS A 2 7.86 -6.95 30.93
CA LYS A 2 9.04 -6.39 30.22
C LYS A 2 9.37 -7.34 29.08
N ARG A 3 9.19 -6.87 27.82
CA ARG A 3 9.68 -7.62 26.66
C ARG A 3 11.21 -7.69 26.78
N HIS A 4 11.78 -8.88 26.68
CA HIS A 4 13.21 -9.06 26.50
C HIS A 4 13.62 -8.26 25.25
N PRO A 5 14.77 -7.56 25.28
CA PRO A 5 15.26 -6.90 24.07
C PRO A 5 15.46 -7.99 23.02
N GLU A 6 14.75 -7.89 21.91
CA GLU A 6 15.03 -8.72 20.73
C GLU A 6 16.49 -8.46 20.31
N PRO A 7 17.21 -9.49 19.82
CA PRO A 7 18.58 -9.32 19.38
C PRO A 7 18.62 -8.17 18.34
N ALA A 8 19.60 -7.27 18.49
CA ALA A 8 19.75 -6.12 17.62
C ALA A 8 19.67 -6.57 16.15
N ALA A 9 18.68 -6.07 15.42
CA ALA A 9 18.50 -6.40 14.00
C ALA A 9 19.82 -6.10 13.27
N THR A 10 20.30 -7.05 12.46
CA THR A 10 21.48 -6.79 11.63
C THR A 10 21.18 -5.61 10.70
N MET A 11 22.19 -4.85 10.30
CA MET A 11 22.04 -3.73 9.36
C MET A 11 21.27 -4.17 8.10
N PHE A 12 21.52 -5.37 7.61
CA PHE A 12 20.81 -5.95 6.47
C PHE A 12 19.30 -6.15 6.74
N GLN A 13 18.96 -6.69 7.91
CA GLN A 13 17.55 -6.86 8.32
C GLN A 13 16.84 -5.51 8.43
N ALA A 14 17.52 -4.49 8.93
CA ALA A 14 16.97 -3.14 9.04
C ALA A 14 16.67 -2.54 7.65
N TYR A 15 17.52 -2.73 6.65
CA TYR A 15 17.23 -2.31 5.28
C TYR A 15 16.06 -3.09 4.65
N ILE A 16 15.96 -4.39 4.90
CA ILE A 16 14.80 -5.19 4.45
C ILE A 16 13.52 -4.68 5.11
N GLU A 17 13.54 -4.39 6.41
CA GLU A 17 12.36 -3.88 7.13
C GLU A 17 11.87 -2.56 6.55
N LEU A 18 12.77 -1.64 6.16
CA LEU A 18 12.39 -0.39 5.49
C LEU A 18 11.58 -0.62 4.22
N THR A 19 11.87 -1.68 3.46
CA THR A 19 11.15 -1.98 2.21
C THR A 19 9.76 -2.59 2.40
N LYS A 20 9.33 -2.85 3.65
CA LYS A 20 8.03 -3.43 3.99
C LYS A 20 7.71 -4.71 3.19
N PRO A 21 8.50 -5.77 3.28
CA PRO A 21 8.42 -6.92 2.37
C PRO A 21 7.05 -7.60 2.34
N LYS A 22 6.33 -7.65 3.47
CA LYS A 22 4.98 -8.23 3.54
C LYS A 22 3.97 -7.47 2.68
N ILE A 23 4.02 -6.13 2.72
CA ILE A 23 3.12 -5.28 1.93
C ILE A 23 3.53 -5.34 0.46
N THR A 24 4.82 -5.24 0.17
CA THR A 24 5.37 -5.37 -1.18
C THR A 24 4.95 -6.70 -1.81
N PHE A 25 5.00 -7.82 -1.08
CA PHE A 25 4.55 -9.12 -1.58
C PHE A 25 3.07 -9.11 -1.99
N MET A 26 2.18 -8.49 -1.21
CA MET A 26 0.76 -8.36 -1.57
C MET A 26 0.55 -7.48 -2.80
N ILE A 27 1.33 -6.41 -2.94
CA ILE A 27 1.34 -5.56 -4.14
C ILE A 27 1.76 -6.37 -5.37
N LEU A 28 2.77 -7.22 -5.26
CA LEU A 28 3.22 -8.08 -6.35
C LEU A 28 2.16 -9.08 -6.79
N ILE A 29 1.44 -9.70 -5.84
CA ILE A 29 0.33 -10.61 -6.17
C ILE A 29 -0.76 -9.86 -6.96
N SER A 30 -1.17 -8.68 -6.51
CA SER A 30 -2.21 -7.91 -7.21
C SER A 30 -1.74 -7.39 -8.57
N THR A 31 -0.48 -6.99 -8.72
CA THR A 31 0.13 -6.61 -10.00
C THR A 31 0.21 -7.81 -10.95
N ALA A 32 0.65 -8.97 -10.45
CA ALA A 32 0.72 -10.22 -11.23
C ALA A 32 -0.66 -10.64 -11.74
N LEU A 33 -1.68 -10.55 -10.88
CA LEU A 33 -3.06 -10.85 -11.25
C LEU A 33 -3.56 -9.91 -12.34
N GLY A 34 -3.31 -8.59 -12.20
CA GLY A 34 -3.67 -7.60 -13.22
C GLY A 34 -2.99 -7.86 -14.56
N TYR A 35 -1.70 -8.19 -14.54
CA TYR A 35 -0.95 -8.56 -15.75
C TYR A 35 -1.52 -9.82 -16.41
N TYR A 36 -1.79 -10.86 -15.62
CA TYR A 36 -2.31 -12.13 -16.11
C TYR A 36 -3.70 -12.00 -16.75
N ILE A 37 -4.59 -11.27 -16.11
CA ILE A 37 -5.96 -11.06 -16.62
C ILE A 37 -5.93 -10.16 -17.86
N GLY A 38 -5.18 -9.06 -17.86
CA GLY A 38 -5.07 -8.14 -18.99
C GLY A 38 -4.43 -8.77 -20.23
N GLY A 39 -3.42 -9.62 -20.04
CA GLY A 39 -2.73 -10.32 -21.13
C GLY A 39 -3.35 -11.66 -21.56
N GLU A 40 -4.50 -12.04 -20.97
CA GLU A 40 -5.08 -13.39 -21.16
C GLU A 40 -4.05 -14.50 -20.90
N GLY A 41 -3.18 -14.28 -19.90
CA GLY A 41 -2.07 -15.15 -19.54
C GLY A 41 -0.73 -14.41 -19.48
N VAL A 42 0.36 -15.16 -19.33
CA VAL A 42 1.72 -14.60 -19.36
C VAL A 42 2.29 -14.68 -20.78
N VAL A 43 1.93 -13.68 -21.61
CA VAL A 43 2.33 -13.64 -23.04
C VAL A 43 3.84 -13.46 -23.19
N GLN A 44 4.46 -12.66 -22.35
CA GLN A 44 5.91 -12.38 -22.37
C GLN A 44 6.50 -12.54 -20.96
N ALA A 45 7.10 -13.70 -20.69
CA ALA A 45 7.67 -14.01 -19.37
C ALA A 45 8.74 -13.00 -18.91
N TYR A 46 9.56 -12.49 -19.84
CA TYR A 46 10.58 -11.47 -19.53
C TYR A 46 9.95 -10.16 -19.04
N SER A 47 8.98 -9.62 -19.78
CA SER A 47 8.26 -8.40 -19.40
C SER A 47 7.50 -8.59 -18.08
N PHE A 48 6.84 -9.73 -17.87
CA PHE A 48 6.17 -10.07 -16.63
C PHE A 48 7.12 -10.05 -15.43
N ILE A 49 8.25 -10.76 -15.51
CA ILE A 49 9.21 -10.83 -14.40
C ILE A 49 9.79 -9.46 -14.09
N LEU A 50 10.19 -8.68 -15.10
CA LEU A 50 10.74 -7.35 -14.90
C LEU A 50 9.70 -6.35 -14.41
N THR A 51 8.44 -6.48 -14.80
CA THR A 51 7.33 -5.67 -14.24
C THR A 51 7.19 -5.94 -12.75
N LEU A 52 7.18 -7.19 -12.31
CA LEU A 52 7.13 -7.53 -10.89
C LEU A 52 8.37 -7.05 -10.15
N PHE A 53 9.55 -7.23 -10.72
CA PHE A 53 10.81 -6.79 -10.11
C PHE A 53 10.86 -5.26 -9.96
N GLY A 54 10.53 -4.49 -11.02
CA GLY A 54 10.46 -3.04 -10.97
C GLY A 54 9.42 -2.56 -9.96
N THR A 55 8.24 -3.18 -9.94
CA THR A 55 7.19 -2.89 -8.95
C THR A 55 7.66 -3.16 -7.51
N ALA A 56 8.38 -4.26 -7.27
CA ALA A 56 8.95 -4.57 -5.95
C ALA A 56 9.89 -3.47 -5.47
N ILE A 57 10.75 -2.98 -6.36
CA ILE A 57 11.73 -1.95 -6.04
C ILE A 57 11.04 -0.60 -5.78
N VAL A 58 10.07 -0.19 -6.62
CA VAL A 58 9.28 1.04 -6.39
C VAL A 58 8.51 0.95 -5.07
N SER A 59 7.85 -0.18 -4.81
CA SER A 59 7.12 -0.41 -3.56
C SER A 59 8.04 -0.36 -2.33
N GLY A 60 9.21 -0.99 -2.40
CA GLY A 60 10.22 -0.95 -1.35
C GLY A 60 10.71 0.46 -1.08
N GLY A 61 11.00 1.22 -2.15
CA GLY A 61 11.39 2.62 -2.07
C GLY A 61 10.30 3.51 -1.44
N ALA A 62 9.05 3.34 -1.89
CA ALA A 62 7.91 4.05 -1.32
C ALA A 62 7.69 3.70 0.17
N GLY A 63 7.88 2.43 0.56
CA GLY A 63 7.88 1.97 1.95
C GLY A 63 8.96 2.67 2.78
N THR A 64 10.19 2.75 2.26
CA THR A 64 11.33 3.41 2.89
C THR A 64 11.09 4.91 3.07
N LEU A 65 10.57 5.59 2.04
CA LEU A 65 10.23 7.02 2.11
C LEU A 65 9.08 7.30 3.09
N ASN A 66 8.14 6.38 3.22
CA ASN A 66 7.10 6.48 4.24
C ASN A 66 7.68 6.35 5.66
N HIS A 67 8.63 5.43 5.91
CA HIS A 67 9.35 5.36 7.18
C HIS A 67 10.10 6.67 7.49
N TYR A 68 10.73 7.27 6.47
CA TYR A 68 11.38 8.57 6.63
C TYR A 68 10.37 9.67 7.00
N THR A 69 9.24 9.74 6.30
CA THR A 69 8.24 10.80 6.51
C THR A 69 7.52 10.67 7.87
N GLU A 70 7.26 9.43 8.32
CA GLU A 70 6.55 9.15 9.57
C GLU A 70 7.48 8.96 10.79
N ARG A 71 8.81 9.09 10.65
CA ARG A 71 9.79 8.78 11.70
C ARG A 71 9.50 9.40 13.07
N ASP A 72 9.05 10.66 13.07
CA ASP A 72 8.76 11.38 14.31
C ASP A 72 7.45 10.90 14.96
N LEU A 73 6.48 10.45 14.16
CA LEU A 73 5.24 9.86 14.62
C LEU A 73 5.43 8.41 15.07
N ASP A 74 6.29 7.68 14.39
CA ASP A 74 6.62 6.30 14.73
C ASP A 74 7.22 6.18 16.14
N MET A 75 7.93 7.21 16.62
CA MET A 75 8.43 7.27 17.99
C MET A 75 7.33 7.34 19.06
N LEU A 76 6.13 7.83 18.71
CA LEU A 76 5.01 7.98 19.65
C LEU A 76 4.18 6.70 19.80
N MET A 77 4.32 5.74 18.90
CA MET A 77 3.53 4.52 18.85
C MET A 77 4.34 3.31 19.33
N GLU A 78 3.78 2.52 20.26
CA GLU A 78 4.47 1.33 20.80
C GLU A 78 4.84 0.29 19.73
N ARG A 79 3.99 0.17 18.69
CA ARG A 79 4.18 -0.78 17.59
C ARG A 79 5.31 -0.39 16.66
N THR A 80 5.66 0.89 16.55
CA THR A 80 6.56 1.42 15.51
C THR A 80 7.80 2.13 16.03
N CYS A 81 7.91 2.37 17.34
CA CYS A 81 9.08 3.02 17.95
C CYS A 81 10.37 2.21 17.78
N SER A 82 10.26 0.90 17.57
CA SER A 82 11.40 -0.01 17.32
C SER A 82 11.84 -0.08 15.85
N ARG A 83 11.17 0.64 14.93
CA ARG A 83 11.54 0.68 13.51
C ARG A 83 12.95 1.22 13.30
N PRO A 84 13.64 0.85 12.19
CA PRO A 84 15.06 1.17 11.98
C PRO A 84 15.44 2.65 12.09
N ILE A 85 14.57 3.59 11.65
CA ILE A 85 14.86 5.02 11.73
C ILE A 85 14.61 5.57 13.14
N PRO A 86 13.43 5.37 13.77
CA PRO A 86 13.18 5.78 15.15
C PRO A 86 14.19 5.18 16.15
N ALA A 87 14.58 3.92 15.96
CA ALA A 87 15.55 3.22 16.79
C ALA A 87 17.00 3.67 16.57
N GLY A 88 17.26 4.56 15.59
CA GLY A 88 18.61 5.07 15.29
C GLY A 88 19.53 4.06 14.59
N ILE A 89 18.99 2.91 14.12
CA ILE A 89 19.79 1.87 13.41
C ILE A 89 20.21 2.38 12.03
N ILE A 90 19.32 3.10 11.33
CA ILE A 90 19.58 3.71 10.03
C ILE A 90 19.32 5.20 10.14
N GLY A 91 20.29 6.00 9.72
CA GLY A 91 20.16 7.47 9.70
C GLY A 91 19.06 7.92 8.71
N ALA A 92 18.30 8.96 9.09
CA ALA A 92 17.18 9.46 8.28
C ALA A 92 17.61 9.85 6.85
N ASN A 93 18.73 10.55 6.67
CA ASN A 93 19.24 10.93 5.36
C ASN A 93 19.65 9.72 4.50
N THR A 94 20.22 8.71 5.12
CA THR A 94 20.57 7.44 4.45
C THR A 94 19.32 6.73 3.96
N ALA A 95 18.26 6.66 4.80
CA ALA A 95 16.99 6.09 4.41
C ALA A 95 16.31 6.90 3.28
N LEU A 96 16.37 8.24 3.33
CA LEU A 96 15.85 9.10 2.27
C LEU A 96 16.54 8.80 0.93
N THR A 97 17.88 8.81 0.90
CA THR A 97 18.65 8.52 -0.31
C THR A 97 18.38 7.12 -0.84
N PHE A 98 18.37 6.12 0.06
CA PHE A 98 18.07 4.74 -0.31
C PHE A 98 16.67 4.59 -0.93
N GLY A 99 15.65 5.20 -0.33
CA GLY A 99 14.29 5.17 -0.86
C GLY A 99 14.15 5.87 -2.21
N LEU A 100 14.78 7.04 -2.40
CA LEU A 100 14.76 7.76 -3.68
C LEU A 100 15.47 6.96 -4.79
N VAL A 101 16.64 6.40 -4.51
CA VAL A 101 17.38 5.57 -5.48
C VAL A 101 16.53 4.35 -5.89
N GLN A 102 15.88 3.67 -4.92
CA GLN A 102 15.00 2.55 -5.23
C GLN A 102 13.82 2.96 -6.13
N VAL A 103 13.12 4.06 -5.82
CA VAL A 103 12.00 4.53 -6.65
C VAL A 103 12.47 4.84 -8.07
N LEU A 104 13.54 5.61 -8.24
CA LEU A 104 14.05 5.99 -9.56
C LEU A 104 14.52 4.75 -10.35
N PHE A 105 15.23 3.84 -9.71
CA PHE A 105 15.71 2.61 -10.35
C PHE A 105 14.56 1.70 -10.77
N GLY A 106 13.58 1.49 -9.88
CA GLY A 106 12.40 0.68 -10.19
C GLY A 106 11.55 1.28 -11.32
N LEU A 107 11.36 2.61 -11.34
CA LEU A 107 10.67 3.30 -12.44
C LEU A 107 11.41 3.15 -13.77
N THR A 108 12.74 3.22 -13.76
CA THR A 108 13.54 2.99 -14.98
C THR A 108 13.34 1.57 -15.51
N ILE A 109 13.31 0.55 -14.63
CA ILE A 109 13.02 -0.82 -15.04
C ILE A 109 11.63 -0.92 -15.66
N LEU A 110 10.59 -0.36 -15.02
CA LEU A 110 9.22 -0.39 -15.54
C LEU A 110 9.09 0.32 -16.89
N LEU A 111 9.77 1.44 -17.05
CA LEU A 111 9.76 2.20 -18.31
C LEU A 111 10.39 1.39 -19.45
N LEU A 112 11.51 0.71 -19.19
CA LEU A 112 12.26 -0.02 -20.22
C LEU A 112 11.71 -1.42 -20.51
N ALA A 113 11.15 -2.08 -19.49
CA ALA A 113 10.71 -3.48 -19.60
C ALA A 113 9.21 -3.65 -19.87
N ALA A 114 8.41 -2.65 -19.54
CA ALA A 114 6.97 -2.60 -19.81
C ALA A 114 6.64 -1.44 -20.74
N ASN A 115 6.21 -0.31 -20.18
CA ASN A 115 5.84 0.88 -20.97
C ASN A 115 5.76 2.12 -20.06
N LEU A 116 5.62 3.30 -20.69
CA LEU A 116 5.50 4.58 -20.01
C LEU A 116 4.28 4.65 -19.07
N LEU A 117 3.15 4.06 -19.48
CA LEU A 117 1.92 4.06 -18.70
C LEU A 117 2.09 3.31 -17.37
N THR A 118 2.72 2.14 -17.41
CA THR A 118 3.03 1.34 -16.20
C THR A 118 3.97 2.11 -15.26
N ALA A 119 5.04 2.71 -15.80
CA ALA A 119 5.96 3.52 -15.01
C ALA A 119 5.25 4.75 -14.40
N PHE A 120 4.36 5.39 -15.15
CA PHE A 120 3.53 6.51 -14.66
C PHE A 120 2.60 6.08 -13.53
N LEU A 121 1.89 4.95 -13.67
CA LEU A 121 1.00 4.44 -12.62
C LEU A 121 1.77 4.08 -11.34
N ALA A 122 2.97 3.51 -11.46
CA ALA A 122 3.84 3.22 -10.32
C ALA A 122 4.32 4.51 -9.63
N LEU A 123 4.73 5.52 -10.41
CA LEU A 123 5.09 6.84 -9.89
C LEU A 123 3.91 7.52 -9.20
N LEU A 124 2.73 7.51 -9.82
CA LEU A 124 1.50 8.06 -9.26
C LEU A 124 1.15 7.37 -7.94
N THR A 125 1.27 6.04 -7.89
CA THR A 125 1.05 5.27 -6.65
C THR A 125 1.99 5.72 -5.54
N ALA A 126 3.30 5.79 -5.81
CA ALA A 126 4.29 6.24 -4.84
C ALA A 126 4.05 7.68 -4.41
N PHE A 127 3.76 8.59 -5.33
CA PHE A 127 3.45 9.99 -5.05
C PHE A 127 2.22 10.14 -4.16
N LEU A 128 1.09 9.51 -4.53
CA LEU A 128 -0.15 9.58 -3.74
C LEU A 128 0.05 8.98 -2.34
N TYR A 129 0.81 7.90 -2.23
CA TYR A 129 1.08 7.25 -0.95
C TYR A 129 1.93 8.12 -0.02
N ILE A 130 3.02 8.71 -0.52
CA ILE A 130 3.98 9.44 0.30
C ILE A 130 3.52 10.87 0.55
N PHE A 131 3.13 11.60 -0.50
CA PHE A 131 2.90 13.05 -0.42
C PHE A 131 1.43 13.43 -0.15
N VAL A 132 0.49 12.53 -0.43
CA VAL A 132 -0.94 12.79 -0.22
C VAL A 132 -1.45 12.02 0.99
N TYR A 133 -1.45 10.69 0.92
CA TYR A 133 -2.03 9.85 1.98
C TYR A 133 -1.31 10.02 3.33
N THR A 134 0.03 9.95 3.34
CA THR A 134 0.79 9.99 4.61
C THR A 134 0.53 11.26 5.41
N PRO A 135 0.58 12.48 4.86
CA PRO A 135 0.21 13.69 5.58
C PRO A 135 -1.27 13.75 5.97
N LEU A 136 -2.17 13.27 5.10
CA LEU A 136 -3.61 13.33 5.33
C LEU A 136 -4.09 12.50 6.52
N LYS A 137 -3.32 11.51 6.98
CA LYS A 137 -3.62 10.75 8.20
C LYS A 137 -3.88 11.65 9.43
N ARG A 138 -3.23 12.82 9.50
CA ARG A 138 -3.38 13.79 10.59
C ARG A 138 -4.33 14.94 10.28
N ILE A 139 -4.65 15.15 9.03
CA ILE A 139 -5.40 16.33 8.57
C ILE A 139 -6.90 16.04 8.51
N THR A 140 -7.28 14.91 7.92
CA THR A 140 -8.67 14.60 7.60
C THR A 140 -9.04 13.14 7.83
N TRP A 141 -10.30 12.91 8.15
CA TRP A 141 -10.90 11.58 8.25
C TRP A 141 -11.06 10.87 6.88
N LEU A 142 -10.97 11.63 5.77
CA LEU A 142 -10.99 11.07 4.41
C LEU A 142 -9.69 10.35 4.03
N ASN A 143 -8.69 10.34 4.92
CA ASN A 143 -7.39 9.70 4.68
C ASN A 143 -7.52 8.25 4.20
N THR A 144 -8.47 7.48 4.74
CA THR A 144 -8.71 6.09 4.31
C THR A 144 -9.18 6.01 2.87
N THR A 145 -10.16 6.83 2.48
CA THR A 145 -10.67 6.86 1.10
C THR A 145 -9.62 7.33 0.10
N ILE A 146 -8.87 8.37 0.44
CA ILE A 146 -7.78 8.87 -0.41
C ILE A 146 -6.63 7.86 -0.47
N GLY A 147 -6.30 7.23 0.66
CA GLY A 147 -5.28 6.18 0.75
C GLY A 147 -5.65 4.88 0.03
N ALA A 148 -6.96 4.62 -0.17
CA ALA A 148 -7.41 3.48 -0.96
C ALA A 148 -7.10 3.63 -2.46
N VAL A 149 -6.92 4.86 -2.97
CA VAL A 149 -6.55 5.10 -4.37
C VAL A 149 -5.18 4.48 -4.70
N PRO A 150 -4.06 4.85 -4.05
CA PRO A 150 -2.77 4.25 -4.34
C PRO A 150 -2.73 2.74 -4.06
N GLY A 151 -3.50 2.25 -3.10
CA GLY A 151 -3.58 0.81 -2.81
C GLY A 151 -4.34 0.00 -3.86
N ALA A 152 -5.18 0.64 -4.69
CA ALA A 152 -5.95 -0.01 -5.75
C ALA A 152 -5.29 0.09 -7.15
N LEU A 153 -4.24 0.90 -7.31
CA LEU A 153 -3.53 1.06 -8.58
C LEU A 153 -2.66 -0.14 -9.02
N PRO A 154 -2.08 -0.97 -8.13
CA PRO A 154 -1.18 -2.04 -8.54
C PRO A 154 -1.74 -3.02 -9.59
N PRO A 155 -2.95 -3.57 -9.50
CA PRO A 155 -3.48 -4.46 -10.53
C PRO A 155 -3.72 -3.72 -11.86
N MET A 156 -4.11 -2.44 -11.83
CA MET A 156 -4.21 -1.60 -13.01
C MET A 156 -2.84 -1.38 -13.67
N GLY A 157 -1.77 -1.22 -12.86
CA GLY A 157 -0.40 -1.16 -13.34
C GLY A 157 0.06 -2.47 -14.00
N GLY A 158 -0.34 -3.62 -13.43
CA GLY A 158 -0.11 -4.93 -14.05
C GLY A 158 -0.84 -5.09 -15.37
N TRP A 159 -2.12 -4.72 -15.42
CA TRP A 159 -2.91 -4.68 -16.67
C TRP A 159 -2.25 -3.83 -17.75
N ALA A 160 -1.89 -2.58 -17.39
CA ALA A 160 -1.22 -1.66 -18.31
C ALA A 160 0.14 -2.18 -18.80
N ALA A 161 0.86 -2.97 -17.99
CA ALA A 161 2.11 -3.60 -18.40
C ALA A 161 1.90 -4.68 -19.46
N ALA A 162 0.78 -5.40 -19.41
CA ALA A 162 0.44 -6.45 -20.37
C ALA A 162 -0.15 -5.90 -21.66
N THR A 163 -1.03 -4.89 -21.58
CA THR A 163 -1.85 -4.41 -22.72
C THR A 163 -1.38 -3.10 -23.32
N GLY A 164 -0.64 -2.29 -22.58
CA GLY A 164 -0.29 -0.91 -22.94
C GLY A 164 -1.43 0.11 -22.73
N ASN A 165 -2.61 -0.31 -22.26
CA ASN A 165 -3.80 0.52 -22.10
C ASN A 165 -4.42 0.38 -20.70
N ILE A 166 -5.44 1.21 -20.42
CA ILE A 166 -6.32 1.08 -19.25
C ILE A 166 -7.73 0.86 -19.79
N ASP A 167 -8.11 -0.40 -19.91
CA ASP A 167 -9.42 -0.79 -20.40
C ASP A 167 -10.44 -0.79 -19.25
N PHE A 168 -11.72 -1.01 -19.57
CA PHE A 168 -12.80 -0.98 -18.57
C PHE A 168 -12.60 -2.03 -17.46
N GLU A 169 -12.06 -3.19 -17.80
CA GLU A 169 -11.77 -4.29 -16.87
C GLU A 169 -10.68 -3.92 -15.86
N ALA A 170 -9.69 -3.11 -16.25
CA ALA A 170 -8.69 -2.57 -15.32
C ALA A 170 -9.33 -1.68 -14.24
N TRP A 171 -10.37 -0.90 -14.61
CA TRP A 171 -11.15 -0.11 -13.65
C TRP A 171 -12.00 -0.99 -12.72
N ILE A 172 -12.49 -2.14 -13.19
CA ILE A 172 -13.18 -3.11 -12.32
C ILE A 172 -12.20 -3.65 -11.26
N LEU A 173 -10.99 -4.05 -11.64
CA LEU A 173 -9.96 -4.51 -10.70
C LEU A 173 -9.61 -3.42 -9.68
N PHE A 174 -9.44 -2.18 -10.14
CA PHE A 174 -9.24 -1.03 -9.27
C PHE A 174 -10.41 -0.87 -8.27
N ALA A 175 -11.65 -0.88 -8.75
CA ALA A 175 -12.84 -0.68 -7.92
C ALA A 175 -12.99 -1.77 -6.84
N ILE A 176 -12.72 -3.03 -7.19
CA ILE A 176 -12.75 -4.15 -6.23
C ILE A 176 -11.76 -3.89 -5.08
N LEU A 177 -10.51 -3.58 -5.38
CA LEU A 177 -9.51 -3.31 -4.33
C LEU A 177 -9.81 -2.00 -3.59
N PHE A 178 -10.24 -0.95 -4.28
CA PHE A 178 -10.61 0.32 -3.67
C PHE A 178 -11.70 0.14 -2.61
N LEU A 179 -12.76 -0.60 -2.92
CA LEU A 179 -13.85 -0.86 -1.99
C LEU A 179 -13.43 -1.79 -0.86
N TRP A 180 -12.69 -2.86 -1.17
CA TRP A 180 -12.21 -3.84 -0.20
C TRP A 180 -11.31 -3.22 0.89
N GLN A 181 -10.52 -2.23 0.54
CA GLN A 181 -9.59 -1.60 1.49
C GLN A 181 -10.30 -0.86 2.64
N HIS A 182 -11.52 -0.34 2.44
CA HIS A 182 -12.21 0.42 3.49
C HIS A 182 -12.46 -0.41 4.76
N PRO A 183 -13.15 -1.56 4.71
CA PRO A 183 -13.33 -2.39 5.89
C PRO A 183 -11.99 -2.88 6.47
N HIS A 184 -11.01 -3.18 5.61
CA HIS A 184 -9.68 -3.61 6.03
C HIS A 184 -8.94 -2.55 6.85
N PHE A 185 -8.86 -1.31 6.33
CA PHE A 185 -8.21 -0.21 7.06
C PHE A 185 -8.95 0.15 8.35
N TYR A 186 -10.27 0.06 8.38
CA TYR A 186 -11.02 0.31 9.61
C TYR A 186 -10.80 -0.77 10.65
N ALA A 187 -10.70 -2.02 10.26
CA ALA A 187 -10.34 -3.10 11.17
C ALA A 187 -8.94 -2.86 11.80
N ILE A 188 -7.95 -2.47 10.98
CA ILE A 188 -6.62 -2.11 11.47
C ILE A 188 -6.68 -0.90 12.41
N ALA A 189 -7.46 0.14 12.07
CA ALA A 189 -7.58 1.33 12.88
C ALA A 189 -8.22 1.06 14.26
N LEU A 190 -9.18 0.13 14.31
CA LEU A 190 -9.75 -0.35 15.58
C LEU A 190 -8.73 -1.13 16.40
N MET A 191 -7.96 -2.03 15.78
CA MET A 191 -6.92 -2.81 16.46
C MET A 191 -5.77 -1.95 17.01
N CYS A 192 -5.45 -0.84 16.34
CA CYS A 192 -4.35 0.06 16.68
C CYS A 192 -4.86 1.40 17.26
N LYS A 193 -6.08 1.45 17.81
CA LYS A 193 -6.77 2.69 18.19
C LYS A 193 -5.92 3.55 19.13
N ASP A 194 -5.36 2.97 20.18
CA ASP A 194 -4.57 3.70 21.20
C ASP A 194 -3.29 4.30 20.62
N ASP A 195 -2.58 3.57 19.77
CA ASP A 195 -1.41 4.06 19.08
C ASP A 195 -1.73 5.20 18.11
N TYR A 196 -2.83 5.06 17.37
CA TYR A 196 -3.28 6.09 16.43
C TYR A 196 -3.77 7.36 17.14
N MET A 197 -4.40 7.24 18.31
CA MET A 197 -4.73 8.39 19.16
C MET A 197 -3.46 9.11 19.64
N LYS A 198 -2.45 8.39 20.12
CA LYS A 198 -1.16 8.97 20.55
C LYS A 198 -0.46 9.72 19.40
N ALA A 199 -0.53 9.18 18.16
CA ALA A 199 0.05 9.80 16.97
C ALA A 199 -0.81 10.95 16.38
N GLY A 200 -2.01 11.18 16.91
CA GLY A 200 -2.95 12.21 16.43
C GLY A 200 -3.54 11.89 15.05
N PHE A 201 -3.68 10.60 14.69
CA PHE A 201 -4.29 10.19 13.44
C PHE A 201 -5.81 10.39 13.45
N LYS A 202 -6.34 11.02 12.41
CA LYS A 202 -7.76 11.30 12.24
C LYS A 202 -8.48 10.24 11.42
N MET A 203 -8.23 8.97 11.73
CA MET A 203 -9.00 7.88 11.11
C MET A 203 -10.39 7.79 11.75
N LEU A 204 -11.42 7.50 10.95
CA LEU A 204 -12.81 7.53 11.40
C LEU A 204 -13.06 6.72 12.68
N PRO A 205 -12.60 5.44 12.80
CA PRO A 205 -12.78 4.67 14.02
C PRO A 205 -12.08 5.23 15.26
N VAL A 206 -11.06 6.09 15.07
CA VAL A 206 -10.33 6.76 16.16
C VAL A 206 -11.12 7.97 16.67
N LEU A 207 -11.87 8.64 15.78
CA LEU A 207 -12.64 9.84 16.08
C LEU A 207 -14.00 9.56 16.72
N GLU A 208 -14.47 8.32 16.71
CA GLU A 208 -15.82 7.92 17.12
C GLU A 208 -16.15 8.05 18.63
N ASN A 209 -15.40 8.80 19.39
CA ASN A 209 -15.75 9.07 20.79
C ASN A 209 -16.70 10.28 20.98
N GLY A 210 -17.30 10.83 19.92
CA GLY A 210 -18.22 11.98 20.09
C GLY A 210 -18.79 12.59 18.82
N GLN A 211 -20.06 12.55 18.74
CA GLN A 211 -21.11 13.52 18.37
C GLN A 211 -21.19 14.21 17.01
N ASP A 212 -20.24 14.17 16.07
CA ASP A 212 -20.40 14.93 14.81
C ASP A 212 -20.22 14.09 13.51
N ILE A 213 -20.90 12.99 13.44
CA ILE A 213 -20.56 11.91 12.49
C ILE A 213 -21.66 11.62 11.45
N GLY A 214 -22.85 12.21 11.58
CA GLY A 214 -24.03 11.77 10.82
C GLY A 214 -23.86 11.69 9.29
N SER A 215 -23.42 12.76 8.62
CA SER A 215 -23.25 12.80 7.16
C SER A 215 -21.94 12.16 6.68
N ARG A 216 -20.87 12.23 7.50
CA ARG A 216 -19.56 11.67 7.19
C ARG A 216 -19.59 10.14 7.18
N ILE A 217 -20.37 9.55 8.09
CA ILE A 217 -20.57 8.10 8.20
C ILE A 217 -21.31 7.52 6.98
N LEU A 218 -22.26 8.26 6.39
CA LEU A 218 -23.09 7.67 5.33
C LEU A 218 -22.28 7.28 4.10
N LEU A 219 -21.38 8.14 3.66
CA LEU A 219 -20.51 7.88 2.50
C LEU A 219 -19.53 6.72 2.77
N GLN A 220 -18.93 6.70 3.96
CA GLN A 220 -17.98 5.66 4.32
C GLN A 220 -18.67 4.35 4.71
N LYS A 221 -19.86 4.38 5.30
CA LYS A 221 -20.69 3.18 5.48
C LYS A 221 -21.05 2.53 4.13
N ALA A 222 -21.41 3.32 3.14
CA ALA A 222 -21.67 2.79 1.81
C ALA A 222 -20.43 2.12 1.20
N ALA A 223 -19.24 2.74 1.31
CA ALA A 223 -17.98 2.16 0.85
C ALA A 223 -17.61 0.87 1.63
N VAL A 224 -17.81 0.86 2.96
CA VAL A 224 -17.60 -0.33 3.79
C VAL A 224 -18.55 -1.45 3.40
N LEU A 225 -19.83 -1.15 3.23
CA LEU A 225 -20.83 -2.16 2.81
C LEU A 225 -20.54 -2.71 1.42
N ALA A 226 -20.16 -1.85 0.47
CA ALA A 226 -19.74 -2.28 -0.86
C ALA A 226 -18.46 -3.15 -0.79
N GLY A 227 -17.49 -2.75 0.05
CA GLY A 227 -16.27 -3.54 0.28
C GLY A 227 -16.56 -4.90 0.93
N LEU A 228 -17.48 -4.97 1.89
CA LEU A 228 -17.91 -6.23 2.50
C LEU A 228 -18.64 -7.12 1.49
N ALA A 229 -19.48 -6.54 0.63
CA ALA A 229 -20.15 -7.29 -0.44
C ALA A 229 -19.13 -7.87 -1.45
N THR A 230 -18.10 -7.11 -1.82
CA THR A 230 -17.03 -7.63 -2.70
C THR A 230 -16.22 -8.73 -2.04
N VAL A 231 -15.92 -8.62 -0.73
CA VAL A 231 -15.25 -9.69 0.03
C VAL A 231 -16.11 -10.95 0.07
N SER A 232 -17.40 -10.82 0.37
CA SER A 232 -18.32 -11.97 0.40
C SER A 232 -18.42 -12.64 -0.96
N TYR A 233 -18.48 -11.86 -2.04
CA TYR A 233 -18.50 -12.37 -3.41
C TYR A 233 -17.22 -13.11 -3.76
N THR A 234 -16.04 -12.53 -3.45
CA THR A 234 -14.74 -13.16 -3.73
C THR A 234 -14.52 -14.44 -2.92
N HIS A 235 -14.93 -14.47 -1.65
CA HIS A 235 -14.87 -15.70 -0.84
C HIS A 235 -15.79 -16.81 -1.33
N LEU A 236 -16.91 -16.47 -1.97
CA LEU A 236 -17.83 -17.44 -2.55
C LEU A 236 -17.39 -17.92 -3.94
N THR A 237 -16.70 -17.08 -4.72
CA THR A 237 -16.35 -17.37 -6.12
C THR A 237 -14.92 -17.86 -6.31
N LEU A 238 -13.95 -17.42 -5.50
CA LEU A 238 -12.56 -17.89 -5.58
C LEU A 238 -12.38 -19.41 -5.46
N PRO A 239 -13.08 -20.12 -4.54
CA PRO A 239 -13.02 -21.58 -4.49
C PRO A 239 -13.56 -22.25 -5.75
N THR A 240 -14.54 -21.63 -6.42
CA THR A 240 -15.15 -22.18 -7.65
C THR A 240 -14.26 -21.94 -8.87
N ILE A 241 -13.48 -20.85 -8.91
CA ILE A 241 -12.53 -20.55 -10.00
C ILE A 241 -11.28 -21.42 -9.90
N LEU A 242 -10.87 -21.80 -8.68
CA LEU A 242 -9.71 -22.68 -8.46
C LEU A 242 -10.03 -24.18 -8.64
N LEU A 243 -11.30 -24.53 -8.81
CA LEU A 243 -11.77 -25.92 -9.02
C LEU A 243 -12.13 -26.22 -10.49
N VAL A 244 -11.96 -25.27 -11.41
CA VAL A 244 -12.09 -25.41 -12.86
C VAL A 244 -10.72 -25.24 -13.51
#